data_1e592b630688d31731dc7733ec889a80
#
_entry.id   1e592b630688d31731dc7733ec889a80
#
_cell.length_a   1.000
_cell.length_b   1.000
_cell.length_c   1.000
_cell.angle_alpha   90.00
_cell.angle_beta   90.00
_cell.angle_gamma   90.00
#
_symmetry.space_group_name_H-M   'P 1'
#
loop_
_entity.id
_entity.type
_entity.pdbx_description
1 polymer ?
#
loop_
_entity_poly.entity_id
_entity_poly.type
_entity_poly.pdbx_seq_one_letter_code
_entity_poly.pdbx_strand_id
1 'polypeptide(L)'
;MSLALAGCASTPLNPSPATSADLPIIDAHTHARFSGGQEPFSKIPMTEEQYFSEWKKNGVVGAVAHTGQKGEEKHPELRAKNMVFCAGASSRPDITRIEKGLKDKTYGCIKVYLGYVHQYANDPRYQPLYKLARKYKVPVVFHTGDTYSVDGKLKYTDPLTIDEVAVEYRDVQFVIAHLGNPWIQSAAEVTYKNPNVAVEVSALLIGNLDQQDPAKVEELVTKPIAWAFTYIEDPSKVMYGTDWPLTDMASYIRAVKNAIPPEHWKAVFHDNAARIFGLK
;
A
#
# COMPACT_ATOMS: atom_id res chain seq x y z
N MET A 1 -41.39 55.39 0.28
CA MET A 1 -40.47 54.89 -0.78
C MET A 1 -39.16 54.51 -0.12
N SER A 2 -38.93 53.26 0.08
CA SER A 2 -37.62 52.71 0.55
C SER A 2 -37.18 51.64 -0.44
N LEU A 3 -36.07 51.88 -1.13
CA LEU A 3 -35.43 50.93 -2.01
C LEU A 3 -34.61 49.93 -1.17
N ALA A 4 -34.94 48.65 -1.30
CA ALA A 4 -34.11 47.57 -0.80
C ALA A 4 -33.04 47.22 -1.86
N LEU A 5 -31.77 47.34 -1.50
CA LEU A 5 -30.60 46.88 -2.29
C LEU A 5 -30.45 45.37 -2.06
N ALA A 6 -30.66 44.59 -3.10
CA ALA A 6 -30.36 43.16 -3.11
C ALA A 6 -28.83 42.98 -3.31
N GLY A 7 -28.17 42.50 -2.26
CA GLY A 7 -26.77 42.07 -2.33
C GLY A 7 -26.66 40.73 -3.03
N CYS A 8 -25.94 40.65 -4.16
CA CYS A 8 -25.52 39.42 -4.79
C CYS A 8 -24.43 38.75 -3.93
N ALA A 9 -24.78 37.66 -3.26
CA ALA A 9 -23.79 36.75 -2.64
C ALA A 9 -23.11 35.93 -3.75
N SER A 10 -21.83 36.18 -3.98
CA SER A 10 -20.99 35.33 -4.81
C SER A 10 -20.76 33.99 -4.13
N THR A 11 -21.30 32.94 -4.70
CA THR A 11 -20.98 31.55 -4.34
C THR A 11 -19.49 31.29 -4.60
N PRO A 12 -18.74 30.69 -3.64
CA PRO A 12 -17.35 30.30 -3.90
C PRO A 12 -17.34 29.22 -4.98
N LEU A 13 -16.52 29.43 -6.02
CA LEU A 13 -16.24 28.46 -7.06
C LEU A 13 -15.56 27.24 -6.39
N ASN A 14 -16.21 26.10 -6.38
CA ASN A 14 -15.56 24.84 -6.10
C ASN A 14 -14.42 24.65 -7.11
N PRO A 15 -13.19 24.30 -6.68
CA PRO A 15 -12.13 23.99 -7.61
C PRO A 15 -12.58 22.83 -8.50
N SER A 16 -12.39 22.98 -9.81
CA SER A 16 -12.63 21.89 -10.76
C SER A 16 -11.88 20.64 -10.32
N PRO A 17 -12.46 19.45 -10.42
CA PRO A 17 -11.73 18.21 -10.14
C PRO A 17 -10.49 18.15 -11.05
N ALA A 18 -9.32 17.86 -10.44
CA ALA A 18 -8.07 17.70 -11.17
C ALA A 18 -8.27 16.71 -12.32
N THR A 19 -7.85 17.08 -13.52
CA THR A 19 -7.88 16.17 -14.66
C THR A 19 -6.93 15.02 -14.38
N SER A 20 -7.25 13.80 -14.82
CA SER A 20 -6.49 12.57 -14.54
C SER A 20 -5.02 12.61 -14.99
N ALA A 21 -4.62 13.60 -15.79
CA ALA A 21 -3.26 13.78 -16.30
C ALA A 21 -2.27 14.43 -15.30
N ASP A 22 -2.76 15.09 -14.23
CA ASP A 22 -1.91 15.86 -13.31
C ASP A 22 -1.86 15.27 -11.88
N LEU A 23 -2.42 14.07 -11.66
CA LEU A 23 -2.43 13.44 -10.34
C LEU A 23 -1.08 12.77 -10.07
N PRO A 24 -0.24 13.29 -9.15
CA PRO A 24 0.96 12.57 -8.72
C PRO A 24 0.54 11.29 -7.98
N ILE A 25 1.25 10.18 -8.26
CA ILE A 25 0.95 8.87 -7.68
C ILE A 25 2.15 8.39 -6.86
N ILE A 26 1.89 7.90 -5.66
CA ILE A 26 2.84 7.11 -4.86
C ILE A 26 2.34 5.67 -4.84
N ASP A 27 3.17 4.75 -5.30
CA ASP A 27 2.93 3.32 -5.23
C ASP A 27 3.29 2.82 -3.82
N ALA A 28 2.30 2.56 -2.99
CA ALA A 28 2.51 2.12 -1.60
C ALA A 28 3.00 0.67 -1.46
N HIS A 29 3.10 -0.08 -2.57
CA HIS A 29 3.58 -1.46 -2.55
C HIS A 29 4.27 -1.85 -3.86
N THR A 30 5.57 -2.02 -3.83
CA THR A 30 6.36 -2.55 -4.94
C THR A 30 7.49 -3.45 -4.42
N HIS A 31 8.01 -4.32 -5.27
CA HIS A 31 9.18 -5.12 -4.93
C HIS A 31 10.47 -4.67 -5.63
N ALA A 32 10.49 -3.65 -6.42
CA ALA A 32 11.67 -3.01 -7.06
C ALA A 32 12.85 -3.99 -7.35
N ARG A 33 12.54 -5.20 -7.85
CA ARG A 33 13.50 -6.23 -8.22
C ARG A 33 13.81 -6.15 -9.71
N PHE A 34 15.05 -5.89 -10.05
CA PHE A 34 15.49 -5.74 -11.43
C PHE A 34 16.35 -6.93 -11.87
N SER A 35 15.70 -8.09 -12.10
CA SER A 35 16.38 -9.31 -12.52
C SER A 35 16.75 -9.35 -14.00
N GLY A 36 16.20 -8.44 -14.81
CA GLY A 36 16.39 -8.39 -16.26
C GLY A 36 15.50 -9.35 -17.07
N GLY A 37 14.72 -10.21 -16.39
CA GLY A 37 13.76 -11.13 -17.02
C GLY A 37 12.32 -10.64 -16.98
N GLN A 38 11.37 -11.57 -17.01
CA GLN A 38 9.96 -11.32 -16.79
C GLN A 38 9.49 -12.03 -15.52
N GLU A 39 8.53 -11.45 -14.84
CA GLU A 39 7.85 -12.11 -13.73
C GLU A 39 7.09 -13.35 -14.27
N PRO A 40 7.21 -14.54 -13.62
CA PRO A 40 6.71 -15.79 -14.20
C PRO A 40 5.20 -15.84 -14.44
N PHE A 41 4.38 -15.19 -13.61
CA PHE A 41 2.91 -15.22 -13.71
C PHE A 41 2.36 -14.01 -14.46
N SER A 42 2.76 -12.82 -14.10
CA SER A 42 2.27 -11.57 -14.71
C SER A 42 2.85 -11.29 -16.08
N LYS A 43 4.03 -11.90 -16.41
CA LYS A 43 4.83 -11.63 -17.61
C LYS A 43 5.35 -10.20 -17.73
N ILE A 44 5.29 -9.44 -16.68
CA ILE A 44 5.80 -8.06 -16.64
C ILE A 44 7.33 -8.09 -16.65
N PRO A 45 7.99 -7.31 -17.52
CA PRO A 45 9.43 -7.22 -17.55
C PRO A 45 10.00 -6.56 -16.27
N MET A 46 11.05 -7.17 -15.72
CA MET A 46 11.71 -6.74 -14.48
C MET A 46 13.03 -6.04 -14.75
N THR A 47 13.03 -5.02 -15.61
CA THR A 47 14.21 -4.14 -15.80
C THR A 47 13.97 -2.79 -15.14
N GLU A 48 15.05 -2.17 -14.65
CA GLU A 48 14.98 -0.84 -14.03
C GLU A 48 14.50 0.22 -15.04
N GLU A 49 15.00 0.16 -16.27
CA GLU A 49 14.62 1.08 -17.34
C GLU A 49 13.11 1.05 -17.61
N GLN A 50 12.55 -0.16 -17.72
CA GLN A 50 11.13 -0.31 -17.99
C GLN A 50 10.28 0.14 -16.81
N TYR A 51 10.67 -0.20 -15.59
CA TYR A 51 9.98 0.23 -14.38
C TYR A 51 9.85 1.76 -14.30
N PHE A 52 10.95 2.49 -14.47
CA PHE A 52 10.91 3.96 -14.44
C PHE A 52 10.31 4.60 -15.69
N SER A 53 10.31 3.90 -16.83
CA SER A 53 9.53 4.32 -18.00
C SER A 53 8.03 4.29 -17.69
N GLU A 54 7.54 3.23 -17.02
CA GLU A 54 6.15 3.15 -16.58
C GLU A 54 5.80 4.20 -15.52
N TRP A 55 6.70 4.51 -14.59
CA TRP A 55 6.51 5.64 -13.67
C TRP A 55 6.22 6.93 -14.41
N LYS A 56 7.09 7.27 -15.36
CA LYS A 56 6.96 8.51 -16.15
C LYS A 56 5.65 8.56 -16.93
N LYS A 57 5.25 7.45 -17.54
CA LYS A 57 3.99 7.37 -18.32
C LYS A 57 2.75 7.53 -17.45
N ASN A 58 2.80 7.06 -16.21
CA ASN A 58 1.64 6.97 -15.33
C ASN A 58 1.62 8.03 -14.22
N GLY A 59 2.56 8.98 -14.20
CA GLY A 59 2.61 10.03 -13.18
C GLY A 59 3.03 9.53 -11.79
N VAL A 60 3.76 8.40 -11.70
CA VAL A 60 4.28 7.91 -10.44
C VAL A 60 5.49 8.75 -10.03
N VAL A 61 5.47 9.26 -8.81
CA VAL A 61 6.48 10.19 -8.26
C VAL A 61 7.20 9.63 -7.03
N GLY A 62 6.78 8.48 -6.53
CA GLY A 62 7.39 7.83 -5.38
C GLY A 62 6.86 6.43 -5.18
N ALA A 63 7.57 5.61 -4.38
CA ALA A 63 7.13 4.27 -4.04
C ALA A 63 7.65 3.74 -2.70
N VAL A 64 6.95 2.74 -2.17
CA VAL A 64 7.35 1.94 -1.01
C VAL A 64 7.77 0.55 -1.49
N ALA A 65 9.05 0.25 -1.39
CA ALA A 65 9.62 -1.02 -1.82
C ALA A 65 9.79 -1.98 -0.64
N HIS A 66 9.22 -3.18 -0.76
CA HIS A 66 9.31 -4.22 0.26
C HIS A 66 10.48 -5.14 -0.01
N THR A 67 11.46 -5.19 0.93
CA THR A 67 12.59 -6.10 0.80
C THR A 67 12.22 -7.50 1.29
N GLY A 68 12.94 -8.51 0.79
CA GLY A 68 12.80 -9.88 1.28
C GLY A 68 13.17 -10.02 2.77
N GLN A 69 12.83 -11.16 3.37
CA GLN A 69 13.04 -11.43 4.81
C GLN A 69 14.51 -11.33 5.25
N LYS A 70 15.45 -11.49 4.34
CA LYS A 70 16.90 -11.37 4.59
C LYS A 70 17.45 -9.97 4.34
N GLY A 71 16.63 -9.05 3.81
CA GLY A 71 17.03 -7.67 3.52
C GLY A 71 18.09 -7.57 2.41
N GLU A 72 17.95 -8.39 1.39
CA GLU A 72 18.99 -8.59 0.35
C GLU A 72 19.04 -7.49 -0.68
N GLU A 73 18.02 -6.65 -0.78
CA GLU A 73 17.94 -5.62 -1.80
C GLU A 73 18.50 -4.29 -1.28
N LYS A 74 19.63 -3.92 -1.81
CA LYS A 74 20.28 -2.65 -1.51
C LYS A 74 20.40 -1.84 -2.79
N HIS A 75 19.47 -0.95 -2.98
CA HIS A 75 19.50 0.04 -4.05
C HIS A 75 19.49 1.45 -3.45
N PRO A 76 20.58 1.90 -2.80
CA PRO A 76 20.62 3.21 -2.14
C PRO A 76 20.38 4.36 -3.11
N GLU A 77 20.72 4.19 -4.39
CA GLU A 77 20.45 5.13 -5.48
C GLU A 77 18.96 5.36 -5.73
N LEU A 78 18.12 4.37 -5.47
CA LEU A 78 16.69 4.49 -5.68
C LEU A 78 16.01 5.42 -4.65
N ARG A 79 16.65 5.64 -3.50
CA ARG A 79 16.15 6.63 -2.53
C ARG A 79 16.15 8.06 -3.09
N ALA A 80 17.08 8.36 -3.99
CA ALA A 80 17.09 9.64 -4.71
C ALA A 80 15.87 9.82 -5.63
N LYS A 81 15.17 8.73 -5.96
CA LYS A 81 13.93 8.72 -6.76
C LYS A 81 12.67 8.78 -5.89
N ASN A 82 12.73 9.28 -4.66
CA ASN A 82 11.61 9.30 -3.71
C ASN A 82 11.06 7.89 -3.42
N MET A 83 11.97 6.93 -3.12
CA MET A 83 11.61 5.58 -2.72
C MET A 83 11.97 5.31 -1.25
N VAL A 84 11.05 4.68 -0.52
CA VAL A 84 11.25 4.17 0.83
C VAL A 84 11.33 2.65 0.80
N PHE A 85 12.29 2.07 1.54
CA PHE A 85 12.45 0.63 1.66
C PHE A 85 11.97 0.14 3.01
N CYS A 86 11.14 -0.91 3.02
CA CYS A 86 10.73 -1.60 4.23
C CYS A 86 11.71 -2.75 4.53
N ALA A 87 12.17 -2.83 5.76
CA ALA A 87 12.97 -3.95 6.24
C ALA A 87 12.13 -5.22 6.35
N GLY A 88 12.40 -6.22 5.54
CA GLY A 88 11.75 -7.53 5.65
C GLY A 88 12.14 -8.25 6.95
N ALA A 89 11.15 -8.80 7.65
CA ALA A 89 11.30 -9.56 8.89
C ALA A 89 11.00 -11.05 8.66
N SER A 90 11.90 -11.92 9.12
CA SER A 90 11.75 -13.37 9.11
C SER A 90 10.94 -13.85 10.32
N SER A 91 10.76 -15.17 10.45
CA SER A 91 10.18 -15.83 11.64
C SER A 91 11.00 -15.59 12.93
N ARG A 92 12.27 -15.26 12.79
CA ARG A 92 13.18 -14.81 13.86
C ARG A 92 13.85 -13.54 13.37
N PRO A 93 13.25 -12.35 13.58
CA PRO A 93 13.75 -11.12 13.02
C PRO A 93 15.15 -10.78 13.54
N ASP A 94 16.04 -10.38 12.64
CA ASP A 94 17.31 -9.79 13.02
C ASP A 94 17.09 -8.33 13.45
N ILE A 95 16.82 -8.16 14.73
CA ILE A 95 16.51 -6.86 15.34
C ILE A 95 17.67 -5.88 15.18
N THR A 96 18.92 -6.35 15.34
CA THR A 96 20.12 -5.52 15.20
C THR A 96 20.27 -4.96 13.79
N ARG A 97 20.08 -5.78 12.77
CA ARG A 97 20.10 -5.36 11.36
C ARG A 97 19.00 -4.35 11.06
N ILE A 98 17.78 -4.66 11.50
CA ILE A 98 16.62 -3.78 11.27
C ILE A 98 16.82 -2.45 11.97
N GLU A 99 17.21 -2.45 13.25
CA GLU A 99 17.46 -1.22 13.99
C GLU A 99 18.55 -0.37 13.35
N LYS A 100 19.68 -0.98 12.96
CA LYS A 100 20.73 -0.29 12.24
C LYS A 100 20.20 0.40 10.97
N GLY A 101 19.42 -0.32 10.15
CA GLY A 101 18.88 0.23 8.92
C GLY A 101 17.84 1.34 9.13
N LEU A 102 17.05 1.29 10.22
CA LEU A 102 16.14 2.37 10.60
C LEU A 102 16.91 3.61 11.07
N LYS A 103 17.99 3.40 11.87
CA LYS A 103 18.83 4.48 12.38
C LYS A 103 19.57 5.24 11.27
N ASP A 104 20.13 4.53 10.31
CA ASP A 104 20.87 5.13 9.18
C ASP A 104 19.96 5.49 7.99
N LYS A 105 18.64 5.35 8.17
CA LYS A 105 17.61 5.63 7.17
C LYS A 105 17.72 4.78 5.90
N THR A 106 18.37 3.62 5.95
CA THR A 106 18.29 2.61 4.89
C THR A 106 16.86 2.09 4.76
N TYR A 107 16.17 1.96 5.89
CA TYR A 107 14.77 1.58 5.95
C TYR A 107 13.92 2.70 6.55
N GLY A 108 12.72 2.90 6.02
CA GLY A 108 11.69 3.80 6.54
C GLY A 108 10.41 3.08 6.98
N CYS A 109 10.39 1.75 6.94
CA CYS A 109 9.27 0.89 7.36
C CYS A 109 9.77 -0.52 7.67
N ILE A 110 8.90 -1.34 8.28
CA ILE A 110 9.15 -2.76 8.55
C ILE A 110 8.09 -3.57 7.79
N LYS A 111 8.49 -4.66 7.12
CA LYS A 111 7.57 -5.59 6.43
C LYS A 111 7.60 -6.96 7.10
N VAL A 112 6.41 -7.48 7.46
CA VAL A 112 6.23 -8.81 8.04
C VAL A 112 5.40 -9.68 7.09
N TYR A 113 5.82 -10.92 6.86
CA TYR A 113 5.24 -11.84 5.89
C TYR A 113 4.54 -13.00 6.60
N LEU A 114 3.43 -12.75 7.31
CA LEU A 114 2.77 -13.65 8.27
C LEU A 114 2.57 -15.08 7.75
N GLY A 115 1.93 -15.25 6.59
CA GLY A 115 1.66 -16.56 5.99
C GLY A 115 2.91 -17.32 5.58
N TYR A 116 3.95 -16.61 5.16
CA TYR A 116 5.21 -17.23 4.72
C TYR A 116 6.10 -17.66 5.89
N VAL A 117 5.97 -17.01 7.04
CA VAL A 117 6.74 -17.33 8.24
C VAL A 117 5.95 -18.17 9.24
N HIS A 118 4.68 -18.44 8.95
CA HIS A 118 3.75 -19.24 9.75
C HIS A 118 3.56 -18.69 11.17
N GLN A 119 3.35 -17.40 11.31
CA GLN A 119 3.18 -16.70 12.59
C GLN A 119 2.07 -15.66 12.50
N TYR A 120 1.33 -15.50 13.59
CA TYR A 120 0.36 -14.42 13.75
C TYR A 120 1.04 -13.09 14.08
N ALA A 121 0.35 -11.98 13.84
CA ALA A 121 0.89 -10.66 14.13
C ALA A 121 1.24 -10.46 15.63
N ASN A 122 0.47 -11.07 16.55
CA ASN A 122 0.68 -11.01 17.99
C ASN A 122 1.77 -11.98 18.53
N ASP A 123 2.51 -12.68 17.65
CA ASP A 123 3.60 -13.56 18.10
C ASP A 123 4.63 -12.74 18.91
N PRO A 124 5.01 -13.20 20.13
CA PRO A 124 5.93 -12.45 21.00
C PRO A 124 7.28 -12.09 20.36
N ARG A 125 7.71 -12.86 19.35
CA ARG A 125 8.96 -12.60 18.62
C ARG A 125 8.93 -11.31 17.82
N TYR A 126 7.73 -10.75 17.51
CA TYR A 126 7.56 -9.48 16.81
C TYR A 126 7.47 -8.26 17.74
N GLN A 127 7.27 -8.44 19.04
CA GLN A 127 7.24 -7.30 19.98
C GLN A 127 8.46 -6.37 19.86
N PRO A 128 9.71 -6.88 19.68
CA PRO A 128 10.86 -6.00 19.46
C PRO A 128 10.71 -5.15 18.20
N LEU A 129 10.07 -5.66 17.12
CA LEU A 129 9.82 -4.88 15.90
C LEU A 129 8.85 -3.73 16.16
N TYR A 130 7.78 -3.96 16.92
CA TYR A 130 6.80 -2.92 17.27
C TYR A 130 7.42 -1.85 18.16
N LYS A 131 8.34 -2.25 19.07
CA LYS A 131 9.13 -1.29 19.86
C LYS A 131 10.08 -0.45 18.99
N LEU A 132 10.69 -1.05 17.94
CA LEU A 132 11.49 -0.29 16.97
C LEU A 132 10.62 0.64 16.13
N ALA A 133 9.47 0.18 15.64
CA ALA A 133 8.53 1.00 14.88
C ALA A 133 8.09 2.23 15.68
N ARG A 134 7.75 2.07 16.96
CA ARG A 134 7.47 3.14 17.91
C ARG A 134 8.65 4.11 18.08
N LYS A 135 9.85 3.57 18.33
CA LYS A 135 11.08 4.35 18.57
C LYS A 135 11.46 5.22 17.38
N TYR A 136 11.37 4.67 16.18
CA TYR A 136 11.77 5.36 14.95
C TYR A 136 10.60 6.03 14.22
N LYS A 137 9.37 5.91 14.74
CA LYS A 137 8.13 6.45 14.16
C LYS A 137 7.93 6.02 12.72
N VAL A 138 8.09 4.73 12.46
CA VAL A 138 7.92 4.13 11.12
C VAL A 138 6.76 3.12 11.13
N PRO A 139 6.06 2.94 10.00
CA PRO A 139 4.96 1.97 9.94
C PRO A 139 5.47 0.53 9.88
N VAL A 140 4.59 -0.39 10.30
CA VAL A 140 4.74 -1.84 10.11
C VAL A 140 3.72 -2.31 9.08
N VAL A 141 4.18 -2.88 7.98
CA VAL A 141 3.35 -3.42 6.90
C VAL A 141 3.27 -4.93 7.03
N PHE A 142 2.07 -5.47 7.09
CA PHE A 142 1.83 -6.91 7.09
C PHE A 142 1.41 -7.39 5.70
N HIS A 143 2.09 -8.42 5.19
CA HIS A 143 1.53 -9.21 4.09
C HIS A 143 0.31 -9.97 4.61
N THR A 144 -0.82 -9.81 3.97
CA THR A 144 -2.09 -10.46 4.33
C THR A 144 -2.74 -11.05 3.08
N GLY A 145 -3.76 -11.86 3.28
CA GLY A 145 -4.48 -12.46 2.17
C GLY A 145 -3.78 -13.65 1.51
N ASP A 146 -3.89 -13.73 0.19
CA ASP A 146 -3.31 -14.82 -0.61
C ASP A 146 -1.78 -14.88 -0.49
N THR A 147 -1.21 -16.04 -0.78
CA THR A 147 0.25 -16.25 -0.76
C THR A 147 0.75 -16.70 -2.12
N TYR A 148 1.77 -16.02 -2.64
CA TYR A 148 2.45 -16.39 -3.87
C TYR A 148 3.06 -17.80 -3.84
N SER A 149 3.52 -18.24 -2.66
CA SER A 149 4.13 -19.56 -2.46
C SER A 149 3.11 -20.58 -1.95
N VAL A 150 3.11 -21.76 -2.55
CA VAL A 150 2.30 -22.91 -2.09
C VAL A 150 2.66 -23.40 -0.68
N ASP A 151 3.84 -23.02 -0.17
CA ASP A 151 4.26 -23.32 1.19
C ASP A 151 3.69 -22.33 2.22
N GLY A 152 3.06 -21.24 1.77
CA GLY A 152 2.39 -20.27 2.62
C GLY A 152 1.18 -20.89 3.35
N LYS A 153 0.94 -20.47 4.59
CA LYS A 153 -0.21 -20.96 5.38
C LYS A 153 -1.22 -19.84 5.58
N LEU A 154 -2.33 -19.93 4.87
CA LEU A 154 -3.37 -18.90 4.79
C LEU A 154 -3.95 -18.51 6.15
N LYS A 155 -4.07 -19.43 7.11
CA LYS A 155 -4.62 -19.12 8.44
C LYS A 155 -3.88 -17.99 9.18
N TYR A 156 -2.63 -17.73 8.82
CA TYR A 156 -1.84 -16.65 9.44
C TYR A 156 -2.00 -15.31 8.71
N THR A 157 -2.62 -15.27 7.53
CA THR A 157 -2.72 -14.08 6.68
C THR A 157 -4.06 -13.36 6.79
N ASP A 158 -5.00 -13.86 7.60
CA ASP A 158 -6.24 -13.14 7.88
C ASP A 158 -5.92 -11.83 8.62
N PRO A 159 -6.35 -10.68 8.10
CA PRO A 159 -6.12 -9.38 8.71
C PRO A 159 -6.62 -9.24 10.15
N LEU A 160 -7.59 -10.05 10.57
CA LEU A 160 -8.15 -10.01 11.92
C LEU A 160 -7.08 -10.18 13.00
N THR A 161 -5.99 -10.91 12.70
CA THR A 161 -4.87 -11.08 13.64
C THR A 161 -4.11 -9.80 13.94
N ILE A 162 -4.29 -8.75 13.12
CA ILE A 162 -3.64 -7.44 13.28
C ILE A 162 -4.37 -6.59 14.31
N ASP A 163 -5.66 -6.86 14.56
CA ASP A 163 -6.47 -6.10 15.51
C ASP A 163 -5.84 -6.06 16.91
N GLU A 164 -5.38 -7.21 17.41
CA GLU A 164 -4.77 -7.31 18.74
C GLU A 164 -3.55 -6.39 18.89
N VAL A 165 -2.61 -6.45 17.92
CA VAL A 165 -1.41 -5.60 17.98
C VAL A 165 -1.71 -4.13 17.75
N ALA A 166 -2.74 -3.82 16.96
CA ALA A 166 -3.19 -2.44 16.77
C ALA A 166 -3.78 -1.84 18.06
N VAL A 167 -4.45 -2.65 18.86
CA VAL A 167 -4.96 -2.27 20.19
C VAL A 167 -3.82 -2.09 21.20
N GLU A 168 -2.85 -3.00 21.22
CA GLU A 168 -1.73 -2.96 22.17
C GLU A 168 -0.71 -1.85 21.87
N TYR A 169 -0.53 -1.51 20.59
CA TYR A 169 0.47 -0.54 20.12
C TYR A 169 -0.21 0.64 19.42
N ARG A 170 -1.07 1.39 20.13
CA ARG A 170 -1.87 2.51 19.58
C ARG A 170 -1.05 3.63 18.95
N ASP A 171 0.21 3.75 19.30
CA ASP A 171 1.17 4.75 18.83
C ASP A 171 2.05 4.24 17.67
N VAL A 172 1.80 3.03 17.16
CA VAL A 172 2.44 2.46 15.97
C VAL A 172 1.43 2.45 14.80
N GLN A 173 1.84 2.96 13.65
CA GLN A 173 1.06 2.83 12.42
C GLN A 173 1.22 1.44 11.84
N PHE A 174 0.12 0.74 11.60
CA PHE A 174 0.07 -0.54 10.91
C PHE A 174 -0.55 -0.38 9.51
N VAL A 175 -0.10 -1.20 8.57
CA VAL A 175 -0.63 -1.24 7.20
C VAL A 175 -0.94 -2.68 6.82
N ILE A 176 -2.18 -2.90 6.40
CA ILE A 176 -2.67 -4.16 5.84
C ILE A 176 -2.38 -4.15 4.34
N ALA A 177 -1.56 -5.08 3.83
CA ALA A 177 -1.28 -5.19 2.41
C ALA A 177 -2.37 -5.99 1.68
N HIS A 178 -2.55 -5.68 0.37
CA HIS A 178 -3.44 -6.42 -0.55
C HIS A 178 -4.91 -6.41 -0.11
N LEU A 179 -5.35 -5.40 0.68
CA LEU A 179 -6.70 -5.33 1.24
C LEU A 179 -7.15 -6.65 1.92
N GLY A 180 -6.18 -7.47 2.36
CA GLY A 180 -6.46 -8.78 2.96
C GLY A 180 -7.07 -9.82 2.02
N ASN A 181 -7.07 -9.61 0.71
CA ASN A 181 -7.75 -10.44 -0.28
C ASN A 181 -7.41 -11.95 -0.13
N PRO A 182 -8.38 -12.87 0.06
CA PRO A 182 -9.83 -12.67 -0.08
C PRO A 182 -10.60 -12.26 1.20
N TRP A 183 -9.94 -12.05 2.35
CA TRP A 183 -10.58 -11.63 3.62
C TRP A 183 -10.80 -10.12 3.69
N ILE A 184 -11.40 -9.55 2.64
CA ILE A 184 -11.66 -8.11 2.49
C ILE A 184 -12.44 -7.53 3.68
N GLN A 185 -13.44 -8.28 4.18
CA GLN A 185 -14.28 -7.84 5.29
C GLN A 185 -13.47 -7.73 6.60
N SER A 186 -12.59 -8.71 6.88
CA SER A 186 -11.68 -8.60 8.04
C SER A 186 -10.76 -7.39 7.93
N ALA A 187 -10.19 -7.15 6.75
CA ALA A 187 -9.32 -5.99 6.52
C ALA A 187 -10.06 -4.65 6.72
N ALA A 188 -11.27 -4.56 6.16
CA ALA A 188 -12.09 -3.35 6.26
C ALA A 188 -12.48 -3.07 7.71
N GLU A 189 -12.94 -4.09 8.47
CA GLU A 189 -13.31 -3.93 9.88
C GLU A 189 -12.13 -3.54 10.76
N VAL A 190 -10.97 -4.21 10.60
CA VAL A 190 -9.76 -3.87 11.37
C VAL A 190 -9.31 -2.45 11.08
N THR A 191 -9.42 -2.00 9.81
CA THR A 191 -9.07 -0.64 9.41
C THR A 191 -10.09 0.39 9.92
N TYR A 192 -11.39 0.10 9.83
CA TYR A 192 -12.46 0.95 10.35
C TYR A 192 -12.31 1.20 11.85
N LYS A 193 -12.20 0.12 12.62
CA LYS A 193 -12.16 0.14 14.09
C LYS A 193 -10.91 0.83 14.64
N ASN A 194 -9.73 0.63 14.03
CA ASN A 194 -8.46 1.05 14.62
C ASN A 194 -7.92 2.34 13.98
N PRO A 195 -7.73 3.42 14.74
CA PRO A 195 -7.25 4.70 14.20
C PRO A 195 -5.81 4.65 13.67
N ASN A 196 -5.02 3.66 14.09
CA ASN A 196 -3.63 3.44 13.72
C ASN A 196 -3.45 2.32 12.67
N VAL A 197 -4.52 1.94 11.97
CA VAL A 197 -4.46 0.97 10.87
C VAL A 197 -4.87 1.65 9.57
N ALA A 198 -4.08 1.43 8.53
CA ALA A 198 -4.39 1.77 7.15
C ALA A 198 -4.31 0.50 6.27
N VAL A 199 -4.82 0.59 5.06
CA VAL A 199 -4.82 -0.52 4.10
C VAL A 199 -4.31 -0.04 2.75
N GLU A 200 -3.60 -0.88 2.02
CA GLU A 200 -3.30 -0.66 0.63
C GLU A 200 -3.91 -1.76 -0.26
N VAL A 201 -4.29 -1.38 -1.48
CA VAL A 201 -5.15 -2.19 -2.35
C VAL A 201 -4.39 -2.85 -3.50
N SER A 202 -3.12 -3.24 -3.30
CA SER A 202 -2.29 -3.83 -4.35
C SER A 202 -2.69 -5.27 -4.69
N ALA A 203 -2.48 -5.66 -5.92
CA ALA A 203 -2.49 -7.04 -6.45
C ALA A 203 -3.70 -7.92 -6.06
N LEU A 204 -4.91 -7.36 -6.02
CA LEU A 204 -6.12 -8.18 -5.86
C LEU A 204 -6.32 -9.14 -7.04
N LEU A 205 -5.78 -8.78 -8.20
CA LEU A 205 -5.69 -9.60 -9.39
C LEU A 205 -4.37 -9.26 -10.10
N ILE A 206 -3.61 -10.26 -10.55
CA ILE A 206 -2.27 -10.07 -11.12
C ILE A 206 -2.29 -10.00 -12.66
N GLY A 207 -1.21 -9.45 -13.24
CA GLY A 207 -1.04 -9.31 -14.69
C GLY A 207 -1.54 -7.98 -15.23
N ASN A 208 -1.70 -7.91 -16.56
CA ASN A 208 -2.31 -6.77 -17.24
C ASN A 208 -3.83 -6.93 -17.25
N LEU A 209 -4.54 -6.07 -16.53
CA LEU A 209 -5.99 -6.18 -16.36
C LEU A 209 -6.77 -5.86 -17.65
N ASP A 210 -6.18 -5.07 -18.57
CA ASP A 210 -6.81 -4.80 -19.87
C ASP A 210 -6.89 -6.04 -20.77
N GLN A 211 -6.10 -7.06 -20.49
CA GLN A 211 -6.08 -8.33 -21.22
C GLN A 211 -6.96 -9.40 -20.56
N GLN A 212 -7.65 -9.07 -19.48
CA GLN A 212 -8.54 -9.97 -18.76
C GLN A 212 -10.01 -9.66 -19.05
N ASP A 213 -10.88 -10.61 -18.72
CA ASP A 213 -12.32 -10.39 -18.80
C ASP A 213 -12.73 -9.19 -17.92
N PRO A 214 -13.35 -8.14 -18.49
CA PRO A 214 -13.78 -6.98 -17.73
C PRO A 214 -14.72 -7.32 -16.57
N ALA A 215 -15.59 -8.32 -16.69
CA ALA A 215 -16.48 -8.77 -15.63
C ALA A 215 -15.68 -9.38 -14.46
N LYS A 216 -14.61 -10.12 -14.77
CA LYS A 216 -13.70 -10.66 -13.77
C LYS A 216 -12.93 -9.55 -13.03
N VAL A 217 -12.46 -8.54 -13.76
CA VAL A 217 -11.78 -7.37 -13.15
C VAL A 217 -12.74 -6.61 -12.24
N GLU A 218 -13.97 -6.39 -12.70
CA GLU A 218 -15.00 -5.71 -11.89
C GLU A 218 -15.27 -6.49 -10.61
N GLU A 219 -15.47 -7.81 -10.70
CA GLU A 219 -15.84 -8.65 -9.55
C GLU A 219 -14.71 -8.82 -8.54
N LEU A 220 -13.46 -8.99 -9.00
CA LEU A 220 -12.33 -9.32 -8.14
C LEU A 220 -11.48 -8.10 -7.71
N VAL A 221 -11.63 -6.96 -8.37
CA VAL A 221 -10.83 -5.75 -8.06
C VAL A 221 -11.74 -4.58 -7.72
N THR A 222 -12.56 -4.11 -8.68
CA THR A 222 -13.28 -2.85 -8.55
C THR A 222 -14.33 -2.90 -7.45
N LYS A 223 -15.21 -3.91 -7.45
CA LYS A 223 -16.26 -4.06 -6.42
C LYS A 223 -15.71 -4.27 -5.01
N PRO A 224 -14.73 -5.17 -4.77
CA PRO A 224 -14.14 -5.32 -3.44
C PRO A 224 -13.51 -4.06 -2.88
N ILE A 225 -12.76 -3.31 -3.72
CA ILE A 225 -12.15 -2.05 -3.30
C ILE A 225 -13.23 -1.01 -3.00
N ALA A 226 -14.24 -0.85 -3.87
CA ALA A 226 -15.32 0.11 -3.66
C ALA A 226 -16.13 -0.20 -2.39
N TRP A 227 -16.42 -1.47 -2.13
CA TRP A 227 -17.08 -1.91 -0.92
C TRP A 227 -16.27 -1.59 0.34
N ALA A 228 -14.98 -1.97 0.34
CA ALA A 228 -14.09 -1.72 1.47
C ALA A 228 -13.89 -0.23 1.73
N PHE A 229 -13.72 0.58 0.67
CA PHE A 229 -13.61 2.03 0.76
C PHE A 229 -14.85 2.65 1.42
N THR A 230 -16.04 2.18 1.02
CA THR A 230 -17.31 2.62 1.61
C THR A 230 -17.43 2.19 3.08
N TYR A 231 -17.01 0.95 3.40
CA TYR A 231 -17.12 0.40 4.76
C TYR A 231 -16.16 1.09 5.75
N ILE A 232 -14.93 1.39 5.31
CA ILE A 232 -13.91 2.03 6.15
C ILE A 232 -14.31 3.46 6.56
N GLU A 233 -15.13 4.16 5.77
CA GLU A 233 -15.66 5.52 6.02
C GLU A 233 -14.57 6.61 6.18
N ASP A 234 -13.30 6.26 6.06
CA ASP A 234 -12.16 7.18 6.20
C ASP A 234 -11.21 7.07 5.01
N PRO A 235 -11.34 7.95 4.01
CA PRO A 235 -10.47 7.96 2.83
C PRO A 235 -8.98 8.11 3.16
N SER A 236 -8.64 8.65 4.33
CA SER A 236 -7.23 8.84 4.74
C SER A 236 -6.51 7.54 5.12
N LYS A 237 -7.23 6.44 5.23
CA LYS A 237 -6.70 5.12 5.60
C LYS A 237 -6.47 4.18 4.41
N VAL A 238 -6.87 4.56 3.19
CA VAL A 238 -6.77 3.71 2.00
C VAL A 238 -5.66 4.23 1.09
N MET A 239 -4.80 3.34 0.59
CA MET A 239 -3.69 3.67 -0.29
C MET A 239 -3.68 2.81 -1.55
N TYR A 240 -3.28 3.40 -2.67
CA TYR A 240 -2.97 2.69 -3.91
C TYR A 240 -1.62 1.98 -3.79
N GLY A 241 -1.50 0.80 -4.40
CA GLY A 241 -0.26 0.05 -4.58
C GLY A 241 -0.39 -0.90 -5.77
N THR A 242 0.73 -1.32 -6.36
CA THR A 242 0.73 -2.26 -7.49
C THR A 242 1.12 -3.67 -7.10
N ASP A 243 2.01 -3.82 -6.15
CA ASP A 243 2.80 -5.04 -5.95
C ASP A 243 3.64 -5.40 -7.22
N TRP A 244 4.15 -4.34 -7.91
CA TRP A 244 5.01 -4.57 -9.06
C TRP A 244 6.16 -5.53 -8.68
N PRO A 245 6.46 -6.56 -9.48
CA PRO A 245 6.04 -6.78 -10.87
C PRO A 245 4.80 -7.68 -11.04
N LEU A 246 3.96 -7.85 -10.03
CA LEU A 246 2.78 -8.72 -10.16
C LEU A 246 1.64 -8.08 -10.96
N THR A 247 1.48 -6.75 -10.93
CA THR A 247 0.44 -6.06 -11.70
C THR A 247 1.01 -5.06 -12.70
N ASP A 248 0.36 -4.93 -13.84
CA ASP A 248 0.62 -3.86 -14.80
C ASP A 248 0.14 -2.52 -14.23
N MET A 249 1.05 -1.56 -14.18
CA MET A 249 0.83 -0.28 -13.49
C MET A 249 -0.34 0.51 -14.08
N ALA A 250 -0.39 0.64 -15.41
CA ALA A 250 -1.40 1.46 -16.08
C ALA A 250 -2.81 0.89 -15.94
N SER A 251 -2.98 -0.40 -16.16
CA SER A 251 -4.27 -1.07 -16.07
C SER A 251 -4.77 -1.11 -14.62
N TYR A 252 -3.86 -1.29 -13.65
CA TYR A 252 -4.21 -1.33 -12.23
C TYR A 252 -4.63 0.06 -11.70
N ILE A 253 -3.94 1.14 -12.10
CA ILE A 253 -4.36 2.53 -11.80
C ILE A 253 -5.79 2.77 -12.27
N ARG A 254 -6.13 2.34 -13.50
CA ARG A 254 -7.50 2.52 -14.01
C ARG A 254 -8.53 1.74 -13.21
N ALA A 255 -8.24 0.49 -12.87
CA ALA A 255 -9.15 -0.35 -12.09
C ALA A 255 -9.42 0.25 -10.70
N VAL A 256 -8.38 0.74 -10.01
CA VAL A 256 -8.53 1.38 -8.70
C VAL A 256 -9.25 2.73 -8.83
N LYS A 257 -8.97 3.54 -9.86
CA LYS A 257 -9.72 4.78 -10.12
C LYS A 257 -11.21 4.53 -10.34
N ASN A 258 -11.58 3.43 -10.99
CA ASN A 258 -12.98 3.06 -11.17
C ASN A 258 -13.69 2.66 -9.86
N ALA A 259 -12.93 2.26 -8.84
CA ALA A 259 -13.45 1.86 -7.54
C ALA A 259 -13.57 3.03 -6.54
N ILE A 260 -12.80 4.10 -6.73
CA ILE A 260 -12.68 5.22 -5.77
C ILE A 260 -13.32 6.49 -6.39
N PRO A 261 -14.20 7.20 -5.64
CA PRO A 261 -14.75 8.47 -6.11
C PRO A 261 -13.63 9.50 -6.43
N PRO A 262 -13.74 10.27 -7.53
CA PRO A 262 -12.68 11.15 -8.01
C PRO A 262 -12.19 12.18 -6.97
N GLU A 263 -13.06 12.67 -6.10
CA GLU A 263 -12.73 13.61 -5.02
C GLU A 263 -11.74 13.05 -4.00
N HIS A 264 -11.58 11.72 -3.92
CA HIS A 264 -10.66 11.03 -3.02
C HIS A 264 -9.37 10.52 -3.70
N TRP A 265 -9.23 10.69 -5.02
CA TRP A 265 -8.06 10.18 -5.73
C TRP A 265 -6.75 10.74 -5.18
N LYS A 266 -6.70 12.04 -4.89
CA LYS A 266 -5.46 12.64 -4.34
C LYS A 266 -5.06 12.01 -3.01
N ALA A 267 -6.00 11.75 -2.13
CA ALA A 267 -5.75 11.08 -0.86
C ALA A 267 -5.23 9.66 -1.07
N VAL A 268 -5.97 8.85 -1.86
CA VAL A 268 -5.70 7.42 -2.04
C VAL A 268 -4.43 7.16 -2.86
N PHE A 269 -4.21 7.93 -3.93
CA PHE A 269 -3.09 7.71 -4.85
C PHE A 269 -1.80 8.42 -4.42
N HIS A 270 -1.86 9.37 -3.47
CA HIS A 270 -0.67 10.13 -3.09
C HIS A 270 -0.59 10.43 -1.59
N ASP A 271 -1.49 11.27 -1.05
CA ASP A 271 -1.29 11.94 0.24
C ASP A 271 -1.17 10.97 1.42
N ASN A 272 -1.92 9.86 1.38
CA ASN A 272 -1.91 8.87 2.46
C ASN A 272 -0.58 8.13 2.53
N ALA A 273 -0.04 7.68 1.38
CA ALA A 273 1.27 7.04 1.33
C ALA A 273 2.38 8.04 1.68
N ALA A 274 2.31 9.28 1.18
CA ALA A 274 3.26 10.33 1.54
C ALA A 274 3.31 10.55 3.06
N ARG A 275 2.16 10.68 3.70
CA ARG A 275 2.03 10.88 5.15
C ARG A 275 2.53 9.67 5.96
N ILE A 276 2.11 8.46 5.59
CA ILE A 276 2.40 7.24 6.37
C ILE A 276 3.87 6.85 6.24
N PHE A 277 4.46 6.98 5.06
CA PHE A 277 5.84 6.54 4.79
C PHE A 277 6.85 7.67 4.73
N GLY A 278 6.44 8.93 4.92
CA GLY A 278 7.34 10.09 4.90
C GLY A 278 7.91 10.39 3.51
N LEU A 279 7.17 10.07 2.43
CA LEU A 279 7.48 10.42 1.05
C LEU A 279 7.08 11.87 0.74
N LYS A 280 7.66 12.41 -0.34
CA LYS A 280 7.38 13.79 -0.79
C LYS A 280 6.35 13.80 -1.91
#